data_84cb9ed8d96c69d2f01518b6c6d47ac7
#
_entry.id   84cb9ed8d96c69d2f01518b6c6d47ac7
#
_cell.length_a   1.000
_cell.length_b   1.000
_cell.length_c   1.000
_cell.angle_alpha   90.00
_cell.angle_beta   90.00
_cell.angle_gamma   90.00
#
_symmetry.space_group_name_H-M   'P 1'
#
loop_
_entity.id
_entity.type
_entity.pdbx_description
1 polymer ?
#
loop_
_entity_poly.entity_id
_entity_poly.type
_entity_poly.pdbx_seq_one_letter_code
_entity_poly.pdbx_strand_id
1 'polypeptide(L)'
;MKKRSLKKNALLNAIRQITSALFPLITVPYATRVLGAEHYGLVNFSASIINYFVLIAGLGISSYAVREGARVRNDQTKINQFASQMFTINVISTICSYACLIFFLVIWPQNHNLVLLLLVQSSQIIATT
;
A
#
# COMPACT_ATOMS: atom_id res chain seq x y z
N MET A 1 18.13 -9.04 27.07
CA MET A 1 17.54 -8.18 26.01
C MET A 1 18.40 -6.91 25.89
N LYS A 2 19.07 -6.73 24.75
CA LYS A 2 19.99 -5.59 24.52
C LYS A 2 19.15 -4.31 24.40
N LYS A 3 19.26 -3.38 25.35
CA LYS A 3 18.62 -2.05 25.26
C LYS A 3 19.13 -1.35 23.99
N ARG A 4 18.37 -1.45 22.90
CA ARG A 4 18.64 -0.67 21.69
C ARG A 4 18.53 0.79 22.06
N SER A 5 19.64 1.54 21.91
CA SER A 5 19.71 2.95 22.30
C SER A 5 18.58 3.73 21.58
N LEU A 6 17.65 4.28 22.36
CA LEU A 6 16.53 5.10 21.85
C LEU A 6 17.04 6.24 20.96
N LYS A 7 18.19 6.82 21.30
CA LYS A 7 18.85 7.86 20.49
C LYS A 7 19.23 7.37 19.10
N LYS A 8 19.77 6.14 18.97
CA LYS A 8 20.15 5.57 17.69
C LYS A 8 18.92 5.27 16.82
N ASN A 9 17.85 4.76 17.41
CA ASN A 9 16.61 4.52 16.70
C ASN A 9 15.92 5.82 16.25
N ALA A 10 15.94 6.85 17.10
CA ALA A 10 15.42 8.17 16.75
C ALA A 10 16.20 8.80 15.59
N LEU A 11 17.54 8.71 15.63
CA LEU A 11 18.40 9.21 14.54
C LEU A 11 18.14 8.49 13.23
N LEU A 12 18.05 7.15 13.25
CA LEU A 12 17.75 6.35 12.05
C LEU A 12 16.37 6.68 11.48
N ASN A 13 15.37 6.88 12.35
CA ASN A 13 14.04 7.29 11.90
C ASN A 13 14.05 8.70 11.30
N ALA A 14 14.80 9.64 11.88
CA ALA A 14 14.96 10.99 11.33
C ALA A 14 15.62 10.96 9.95
N ILE A 15 16.71 10.20 9.77
CA ILE A 15 17.38 10.02 8.47
C ILE A 15 16.42 9.42 7.46
N ARG A 16 15.70 8.36 7.83
CA ARG A 16 14.69 7.73 6.96
C ARG A 16 13.61 8.74 6.54
N GLN A 17 13.11 9.54 7.45
CA GLN A 17 12.08 10.54 7.19
C GLN A 17 12.58 11.63 6.22
N ILE A 18 13.80 12.14 6.45
CA ILE A 18 14.43 13.13 5.58
C ILE A 18 14.65 12.56 4.18
N THR A 19 15.20 11.35 4.06
CA THR A 19 15.42 10.69 2.76
C THR A 19 14.11 10.46 2.03
N SER A 20 13.06 10.03 2.74
CA SER A 20 11.72 9.80 2.18
C SER A 20 11.07 11.09 1.66
N ALA A 21 11.38 12.24 2.27
CA ALA A 21 10.88 13.55 1.82
C ALA A 21 11.72 14.14 0.68
N LEU A 22 13.04 13.98 0.72
CA LEU A 22 13.95 14.51 -0.30
C LEU A 22 13.82 13.79 -1.65
N PHE A 23 13.58 12.48 -1.62
CA PHE A 23 13.47 11.69 -2.83
C PHE A 23 12.36 12.18 -3.77
N PRO A 24 11.10 12.36 -3.33
CA PRO A 24 10.06 12.93 -4.18
C PRO A 24 10.35 14.35 -4.63
N LEU A 25 10.97 15.17 -3.78
CA LEU A 25 11.30 16.56 -4.08
C LEU A 25 12.22 16.70 -5.32
N ILE A 26 13.11 15.75 -5.52
CA ILE A 26 14.02 15.70 -6.67
C ILE A 26 13.35 14.97 -7.85
N THR A 27 12.69 13.85 -7.57
CA THR A 27 12.14 12.96 -8.60
C THR A 27 10.93 13.57 -9.32
N VAL A 28 10.04 14.26 -8.59
CA VAL A 28 8.81 14.82 -9.17
C VAL A 28 9.11 15.88 -10.23
N PRO A 29 9.96 16.91 -10.00
CA PRO A 29 10.29 17.88 -11.03
C PRO A 29 10.99 17.27 -12.25
N TYR A 30 11.85 16.28 -12.04
CA TYR A 30 12.53 15.55 -13.11
C TYR A 30 11.52 14.75 -13.95
N ALA A 31 10.67 13.95 -13.30
CA ALA A 31 9.64 13.15 -13.95
C ALA A 31 8.67 14.04 -14.76
N THR A 32 8.25 15.16 -14.20
CA THR A 32 7.33 16.10 -14.87
C THR A 32 7.97 16.72 -16.12
N ARG A 33 9.27 16.98 -16.08
CA ARG A 33 10.00 17.52 -17.25
C ARG A 33 10.19 16.47 -18.35
N VAL A 34 10.44 15.22 -17.99
CA VAL A 34 10.71 14.13 -18.95
C VAL A 34 9.43 13.58 -19.56
N LEU A 35 8.42 13.30 -18.74
CA LEU A 35 7.14 12.74 -19.20
C LEU A 35 6.18 13.79 -19.74
N GLY A 36 6.36 15.06 -19.38
CA GLY A 36 5.37 16.11 -19.58
C GLY A 36 4.26 16.08 -18.52
N ALA A 37 3.61 17.22 -18.33
CA ALA A 37 2.60 17.40 -17.30
C ALA A 37 1.37 16.47 -17.50
N GLU A 38 1.00 16.21 -18.76
CA GLU A 38 -0.14 15.39 -19.12
C GLU A 38 0.06 13.92 -18.72
N HIS A 39 1.16 13.30 -19.16
CA HIS A 39 1.45 11.90 -18.84
C HIS A 39 1.72 11.69 -17.34
N TYR A 40 2.40 12.63 -16.71
CA TYR A 40 2.60 12.59 -15.26
C TYR A 40 1.28 12.72 -14.49
N GLY A 41 0.37 13.56 -14.98
CA GLY A 41 -0.99 13.68 -14.45
C GLY A 41 -1.79 12.37 -14.56
N LEU A 42 -1.71 11.70 -15.72
CA LEU A 42 -2.34 10.39 -15.95
C LEU A 42 -1.84 9.31 -14.98
N VAL A 43 -0.53 9.25 -14.76
CA VAL A 43 0.08 8.30 -13.80
C VAL A 43 -0.39 8.58 -12.38
N ASN A 44 -0.41 9.84 -11.94
CA ASN A 44 -0.90 10.19 -10.60
C ASN A 44 -2.41 9.95 -10.43
N PHE A 45 -3.19 10.20 -11.47
CA PHE A 45 -4.62 9.94 -11.46
C PHE A 45 -4.91 8.44 -11.31
N SER A 46 -4.23 7.60 -12.09
CA SER A 46 -4.37 6.14 -11.97
C SER A 46 -3.87 5.63 -10.60
N ALA A 47 -2.77 6.18 -10.08
CA ALA A 47 -2.28 5.84 -8.73
C ALA A 47 -3.30 6.22 -7.65
N SER A 48 -3.97 7.35 -7.79
CA SER A 48 -5.01 7.77 -6.84
C SER A 48 -6.19 6.81 -6.83
N ILE A 49 -6.65 6.37 -7.99
CA ILE A 49 -7.71 5.36 -8.11
C ILE A 49 -7.28 4.07 -7.40
N ILE A 50 -6.10 3.56 -7.69
CA ILE A 50 -5.58 2.33 -7.05
C ILE A 50 -5.46 2.49 -5.54
N ASN A 51 -5.06 3.66 -5.02
CA ASN A 51 -4.99 3.92 -3.59
C ASN A 51 -6.36 3.79 -2.89
N TYR A 52 -7.46 4.14 -3.54
CA TYR A 52 -8.79 3.87 -2.99
C TYR A 52 -9.07 2.37 -2.86
N PHE A 53 -8.69 1.57 -3.85
CA PHE A 53 -8.83 0.11 -3.78
C PHE A 53 -7.91 -0.51 -2.73
N VAL A 54 -6.70 0.01 -2.57
CA VAL A 54 -5.77 -0.38 -1.50
C VAL A 54 -6.37 -0.07 -0.12
N LEU A 55 -7.00 1.09 0.05
CA LEU A 55 -7.72 1.44 1.28
C LEU A 55 -8.85 0.46 1.60
N ILE A 56 -9.64 0.09 0.59
CA ILE A 56 -10.70 -0.92 0.74
C ILE A 56 -10.10 -2.28 1.10
N ALA A 57 -9.04 -2.71 0.42
CA ALA A 57 -8.35 -3.97 0.70
C ALA A 57 -7.75 -3.98 2.12
N GLY A 58 -7.18 -2.86 2.56
CA GLY A 58 -6.56 -2.74 3.88
C GLY A 58 -7.55 -2.65 5.05
N LEU A 59 -8.77 -2.13 4.85
CA LEU A 59 -9.91 -2.01 5.80
C LEU A 59 -9.55 -1.89 7.31
N GLY A 60 -8.43 -1.23 7.62
CA GLY A 60 -7.95 -1.10 9.00
C GLY A 60 -7.39 -2.40 9.62
N ILE A 61 -7.21 -3.45 8.81
CA ILE A 61 -6.69 -4.77 9.25
C ILE A 61 -5.32 -4.61 9.92
N SER A 62 -4.46 -3.74 9.41
CA SER A 62 -3.13 -3.48 9.97
C SER A 62 -3.18 -2.98 11.42
N SER A 63 -4.08 -2.05 11.73
CA SER A 63 -4.25 -1.52 13.10
C SER A 63 -4.82 -2.57 14.05
N TYR A 64 -5.77 -3.36 13.58
CA TYR A 64 -6.35 -4.47 14.33
C TYR A 64 -5.32 -5.59 14.56
N ALA A 65 -4.55 -5.95 13.54
CA ALA A 65 -3.51 -6.97 13.62
C ALA A 65 -2.43 -6.63 14.64
N VAL A 66 -1.99 -5.37 14.70
CA VAL A 66 -1.00 -4.91 15.68
C VAL A 66 -1.56 -4.99 17.10
N ARG A 67 -2.81 -4.56 17.31
CA ARG A 67 -3.45 -4.54 18.62
C ARG A 67 -3.72 -5.95 19.16
N GLU A 68 -4.33 -6.81 18.36
CA GLU A 68 -4.71 -8.15 18.78
C GLU A 68 -3.50 -9.11 18.77
N GLY A 69 -2.58 -8.96 17.83
CA GLY A 69 -1.32 -9.69 17.81
C GLY A 69 -0.46 -9.42 19.06
N ALA A 70 -0.48 -8.20 19.60
CA ALA A 70 0.17 -7.88 20.86
C ALA A 70 -0.47 -8.61 22.06
N ARG A 71 -1.79 -8.84 22.02
CA ARG A 71 -2.56 -9.49 23.08
C ARG A 71 -2.30 -11.00 23.15
N VAL A 72 -2.15 -11.66 22.00
CA VAL A 72 -1.93 -13.11 21.91
C VAL A 72 -0.46 -13.51 21.88
N ARG A 73 0.46 -12.57 22.04
CA ARG A 73 1.91 -12.75 21.91
C ARG A 73 2.51 -13.88 22.78
N ASN A 74 1.90 -14.21 23.89
CA ASN A 74 2.45 -15.16 24.87
C ASN A 74 1.96 -16.60 24.66
N ASP A 75 1.09 -16.85 23.67
CA ASP A 75 0.50 -18.15 23.42
C ASP A 75 0.70 -18.53 21.94
N GLN A 76 1.62 -19.46 21.69
CA GLN A 76 2.01 -19.88 20.34
C GLN A 76 0.84 -20.46 19.54
N THR A 77 -0.08 -21.13 20.19
CA THR A 77 -1.25 -21.72 19.52
C THR A 77 -2.21 -20.63 19.05
N LYS A 78 -2.45 -19.63 19.90
CA LYS A 78 -3.31 -18.49 19.57
C LYS A 78 -2.70 -17.59 18.50
N ILE A 79 -1.36 -17.43 18.51
CA ILE A 79 -0.65 -16.68 17.44
C ILE A 79 -0.86 -17.36 16.09
N ASN A 80 -0.70 -18.67 16.00
CA ASN A 80 -0.86 -19.40 14.74
C ASN A 80 -2.31 -19.31 14.22
N GLN A 81 -3.28 -19.44 15.12
CA GLN A 81 -4.69 -19.30 14.79
C GLN A 81 -5.04 -17.87 14.32
N PHE A 82 -4.53 -16.87 15.03
CA PHE A 82 -4.69 -15.48 14.68
C PHE A 82 -4.04 -15.15 13.32
N ALA A 83 -2.81 -15.61 13.06
CA ALA A 83 -2.13 -15.42 11.79
C ALA A 83 -2.91 -16.03 10.61
N SER A 84 -3.44 -17.24 10.79
CA SER A 84 -4.28 -17.89 9.78
C SER A 84 -5.58 -17.12 9.50
N GLN A 85 -6.24 -16.61 10.53
CA GLN A 85 -7.44 -15.79 10.38
C GLN A 85 -7.14 -14.47 9.66
N MET A 86 -6.05 -13.79 10.03
CA MET A 86 -5.62 -12.56 9.39
C MET A 86 -5.30 -12.78 7.91
N PHE A 87 -4.59 -13.86 7.61
CA PHE A 87 -4.28 -14.22 6.22
C PHE A 87 -5.57 -14.46 5.40
N THR A 88 -6.53 -15.19 5.96
CA THR A 88 -7.80 -15.44 5.27
C THR A 88 -8.59 -14.16 5.00
N ILE A 89 -8.69 -13.28 6.00
CA ILE A 89 -9.38 -11.98 5.85
C ILE A 89 -8.68 -11.14 4.78
N ASN A 90 -7.34 -11.10 4.78
CA ASN A 90 -6.55 -10.36 3.81
C ASN A 90 -6.79 -10.88 2.38
N VAL A 91 -6.78 -12.19 2.18
CA VAL A 91 -7.04 -12.81 0.87
C VAL A 91 -8.44 -12.48 0.37
N ILE A 92 -9.47 -12.60 1.23
CA ILE A 92 -10.85 -12.27 0.86
C ILE A 92 -10.98 -10.78 0.51
N SER A 93 -10.40 -9.89 1.30
CA SER A 93 -10.42 -8.45 1.07
C SER A 93 -9.72 -8.07 -0.24
N THR A 94 -8.58 -8.70 -0.54
CA THR A 94 -7.85 -8.51 -1.80
C THR A 94 -8.68 -8.96 -2.99
N ILE A 95 -9.30 -10.13 -2.93
CA ILE A 95 -10.18 -10.65 -4.00
C ILE A 95 -11.36 -9.69 -4.23
N CYS A 96 -12.00 -9.22 -3.16
CA CYS A 96 -13.09 -8.27 -3.25
C CYS A 96 -12.64 -6.95 -3.89
N SER A 97 -11.48 -6.43 -3.52
CA SER A 97 -10.90 -5.23 -4.10
C SER A 97 -10.61 -5.38 -5.60
N TYR A 98 -10.07 -6.54 -6.01
CA TYR A 98 -9.86 -6.84 -7.44
C TYR A 98 -11.19 -6.96 -8.21
N ALA A 99 -12.19 -7.60 -7.64
CA ALA A 99 -13.51 -7.69 -8.25
C ALA A 99 -14.13 -6.30 -8.48
N CYS A 100 -14.03 -5.41 -7.49
CA CYS A 100 -14.47 -4.03 -7.61
C CYS A 100 -13.67 -3.25 -8.66
N LEU A 101 -12.36 -3.47 -8.76
CA LEU A 101 -11.51 -2.84 -9.76
C LEU A 101 -11.88 -3.30 -11.17
N ILE A 102 -12.08 -4.59 -11.40
CA ILE A 102 -12.52 -5.14 -12.69
C ILE A 102 -13.88 -4.57 -13.07
N PHE A 103 -14.83 -4.54 -12.13
CA PHE A 103 -16.15 -3.95 -12.34
C PHE A 103 -16.05 -2.47 -12.74
N PHE A 104 -15.19 -1.72 -12.08
CA PHE A 104 -14.91 -0.32 -12.42
C PHE A 104 -14.35 -0.17 -13.84
N LEU A 105 -13.40 -1.02 -14.25
CA LEU A 105 -12.81 -1.01 -15.58
C LEU A 105 -13.82 -1.34 -16.68
N VAL A 106 -14.79 -2.22 -16.41
CA VAL A 106 -15.84 -2.60 -17.38
C VAL A 106 -16.85 -1.47 -17.57
N ILE A 107 -17.24 -0.79 -16.50
CA ILE A 107 -18.24 0.28 -16.58
C ILE A 107 -17.67 1.56 -17.19
N TRP A 108 -16.40 1.84 -16.95
CA TRP A 108 -15.73 3.06 -17.38
C TRP A 108 -14.69 2.78 -18.46
N PRO A 109 -15.09 2.60 -19.73
CA PRO A 109 -14.17 2.36 -20.85
C PRO A 109 -13.40 3.66 -21.13
N GLN A 110 -12.28 3.80 -20.48
CA GLN A 110 -11.33 4.91 -20.64
C GLN A 110 -10.29 4.59 -21.71
N ASN A 111 -9.52 5.59 -22.11
CA ASN A 111 -8.39 5.46 -23.01
C ASN A 111 -7.54 4.24 -22.69
N HIS A 112 -7.15 3.47 -23.71
CA HIS A 112 -6.35 2.26 -23.62
C HIS A 112 -5.11 2.41 -22.72
N ASN A 113 -4.48 3.59 -22.72
CA ASN A 113 -3.33 3.93 -21.91
C ASN A 113 -3.64 3.95 -20.39
N LEU A 114 -4.84 4.41 -20.00
CA LEU A 114 -5.29 4.40 -18.59
C LEU A 114 -5.52 2.99 -18.07
N VAL A 115 -6.16 2.13 -18.88
CA VAL A 115 -6.41 0.74 -18.50
C VAL A 115 -5.09 0.00 -18.27
N LEU A 116 -4.12 0.20 -19.14
CA LEU A 116 -2.80 -0.42 -19.04
C LEU A 116 -2.05 0.06 -17.78
N LEU A 117 -2.10 1.36 -17.46
CA LEU A 117 -1.54 1.92 -16.23
C LEU A 117 -2.21 1.36 -14.97
N LEU A 118 -3.54 1.25 -14.96
CA LEU A 118 -4.30 0.68 -13.85
C LEU A 118 -3.96 -0.80 -13.63
N LEU A 119 -3.79 -1.59 -14.70
CA LEU A 119 -3.38 -2.98 -14.61
C LEU A 119 -1.97 -3.13 -14.03
N VAL A 120 -1.01 -2.33 -14.48
CA VAL A 120 0.36 -2.36 -13.94
C VAL A 120 0.36 -1.95 -12.47
N GLN A 121 -0.35 -0.88 -12.12
CA GLN A 121 -0.41 -0.39 -10.74
C GLN A 121 -1.25 -1.28 -9.82
N SER A 122 -2.16 -2.10 -10.34
CA SER A 122 -2.96 -3.04 -9.53
C SER A 122 -2.08 -4.03 -8.76
N SER A 123 -0.86 -4.31 -9.25
CA SER A 123 0.13 -5.12 -8.51
C SER A 123 0.44 -4.55 -7.12
N GLN A 124 0.26 -3.24 -6.91
CA GLN A 124 0.42 -2.59 -5.62
C GLN A 124 -0.61 -3.08 -4.58
N ILE A 125 -1.81 -3.47 -5.01
CA ILE A 125 -2.83 -4.01 -4.10
C ILE A 125 -2.32 -5.29 -3.44
N ILE A 126 -1.66 -6.18 -4.22
CA ILE A 126 -1.06 -7.43 -3.69
C ILE A 126 0.13 -7.12 -2.78
N ALA A 127 0.96 -6.12 -3.15
CA ALA A 127 2.17 -5.80 -2.39
C ALA A 127 1.90 -5.13 -1.03
N THR A 128 0.71 -4.53 -0.85
CA THR A 128 0.34 -3.78 0.38
C THR A 128 -0.57 -4.56 1.31
N THR A 129 -1.12 -5.69 0.86
CA THR A 129 -1.98 -6.59 1.65
C THR A 129 -1.21 -7.76 2.19
#